data_8faea2d05241e3f5b45f932cb6cba8e4
#
_entry.id   8faea2d05241e3f5b45f932cb6cba8e4
#
_cell.length_a   1.000
_cell.length_b   1.000
_cell.length_c   1.000
_cell.angle_alpha   90.00
_cell.angle_beta   90.00
_cell.angle_gamma   90.00
#
_symmetry.space_group_name_H-M   'P 1'
#
loop_
_entity.id
_entity.type
_entity.pdbx_description
1 polymer ?
#
loop_
_entity_poly.entity_id
_entity_poly.type
_entity_poly.pdbx_seq_one_letter_code
_entity_poly.pdbx_strand_id
1 'polypeptide(L)'
;LQKTILIVHGMRKGKLNETLEQFVHELFNDTSIDYDVAFLESEEQSLDTVIEATVEQGYQAVNLMPLLLFTASHYYEDIADQMKVWTEQYSQVHFELAEPLGTHPAMADWVSKQLVRYEHEIDDTTGIVILAHGNARFDEPDVALTRLAEQHPNDQFQCYPSMVYGKLKFKDTLLPLAEQYDKLLVIPFFFYDGYLVNKTKRQIAEMMLPTEIVYTTAINFDPVLKTIILARIASCQEARHVSNTAELV
;
A
#
# COMPACT_ATOMS: atom_id res chain seq x y z
N LEU A 1 -12.14 -11.95 22.79
CA LEU A 1 -12.56 -10.87 21.90
C LEU A 1 -11.38 -10.42 21.05
N GLN A 2 -11.63 -10.18 19.76
CA GLN A 2 -10.63 -9.76 18.78
C GLN A 2 -11.08 -8.48 18.09
N LYS A 3 -10.16 -7.54 17.87
CA LYS A 3 -10.37 -6.27 17.15
C LYS A 3 -9.36 -6.14 16.01
N THR A 4 -9.77 -5.57 14.91
CA THR A 4 -8.87 -5.13 13.83
C THR A 4 -8.76 -3.61 13.88
N ILE A 5 -7.54 -3.09 13.91
CA ILE A 5 -7.28 -1.65 13.81
C ILE A 5 -6.73 -1.36 12.44
N LEU A 6 -7.51 -0.67 11.61
CA LEU A 6 -7.05 -0.11 10.35
C LEU A 6 -6.20 1.11 10.61
N ILE A 7 -4.94 1.06 10.17
CA ILE A 7 -3.99 2.14 10.37
C ILE A 7 -3.80 2.89 9.07
N VAL A 8 -4.15 4.16 9.08
CA VAL A 8 -4.18 5.01 7.91
C VAL A 8 -3.20 6.17 8.09
N HIS A 9 -2.51 6.53 7.02
CA HIS A 9 -1.60 7.69 7.09
C HIS A 9 -2.36 8.98 7.43
N GLY A 10 -3.59 9.16 6.94
CA GLY A 10 -4.44 10.30 7.21
C GLY A 10 -3.92 11.62 6.61
N MET A 11 -4.84 12.53 6.30
CA MET A 11 -4.50 13.94 6.08
C MET A 11 -5.14 14.74 7.24
N ARG A 12 -4.42 15.70 7.78
CA ARG A 12 -4.85 16.48 8.95
C ARG A 12 -6.22 17.16 8.80
N LYS A 13 -6.69 17.40 7.57
CA LYS A 13 -8.06 17.91 7.25
C LYS A 13 -8.38 17.72 5.76
N GLY A 14 -9.63 17.38 5.40
CA GLY A 14 -10.16 17.52 4.04
C GLY A 14 -11.05 16.38 3.56
N LYS A 15 -11.61 16.54 2.35
CA LYS A 15 -12.51 15.60 1.67
C LYS A 15 -11.94 14.17 1.52
N LEU A 16 -10.62 14.02 1.59
CA LEU A 16 -9.98 12.71 1.48
C LEU A 16 -10.28 11.83 2.71
N ASN A 17 -10.39 12.42 3.91
CA ASN A 17 -10.76 11.68 5.11
C ASN A 17 -12.19 11.14 4.99
N GLU A 18 -13.13 11.92 4.46
CA GLU A 18 -14.50 11.47 4.22
C GLU A 18 -14.55 10.31 3.21
N THR A 19 -13.79 10.40 2.11
CA THR A 19 -13.69 9.32 1.11
C THR A 19 -13.06 8.06 1.71
N LEU A 20 -12.06 8.23 2.55
CA LEU A 20 -11.40 7.13 3.24
C LEU A 20 -12.32 6.48 4.26
N GLU A 21 -13.04 7.26 5.06
CA GLU A 21 -14.05 6.76 6.02
C GLU A 21 -15.16 6.00 5.30
N GLN A 22 -15.65 6.52 4.17
CA GLN A 22 -16.63 5.82 3.35
C GLN A 22 -16.06 4.51 2.80
N PHE A 23 -14.83 4.51 2.27
CA PHE A 23 -14.16 3.31 1.80
C PHE A 23 -14.03 2.27 2.92
N VAL A 24 -13.61 2.69 4.11
CA VAL A 24 -13.48 1.80 5.28
C VAL A 24 -14.84 1.24 5.71
N HIS A 25 -15.87 2.06 5.71
CA HIS A 25 -17.23 1.60 6.01
C HIS A 25 -17.69 0.56 5.00
N GLU A 26 -17.53 0.81 3.71
CA GLU A 26 -17.90 -0.12 2.64
C GLU A 26 -17.04 -1.41 2.66
N LEU A 27 -15.80 -1.31 3.14
CA LEU A 27 -14.88 -2.44 3.28
C LEU A 27 -15.42 -3.50 4.23
N PHE A 28 -16.05 -3.11 5.34
CA PHE A 28 -16.45 -4.01 6.42
C PHE A 28 -17.97 -4.19 6.60
N ASN A 29 -18.80 -3.44 5.86
CA ASN A 29 -20.26 -3.43 6.05
C ASN A 29 -20.93 -4.80 5.89
N ASP A 30 -20.34 -5.72 5.12
CA ASP A 30 -20.83 -7.08 4.85
C ASP A 30 -19.99 -8.16 5.56
N THR A 31 -19.18 -7.78 6.54
CA THR A 31 -18.33 -8.69 7.33
C THR A 31 -18.72 -8.69 8.80
N SER A 32 -18.28 -9.71 9.53
CA SER A 32 -18.39 -9.78 11.00
C SER A 32 -17.12 -9.27 11.70
N ILE A 33 -16.24 -8.59 11.00
CA ILE A 33 -14.99 -8.08 11.54
C ILE A 33 -15.29 -6.87 12.41
N ASP A 34 -14.93 -6.96 13.69
CA ASP A 34 -14.95 -5.82 14.60
C ASP A 34 -13.69 -4.97 14.38
N TYR A 35 -13.88 -3.70 14.06
CA TYR A 35 -12.77 -2.83 13.66
C TYR A 35 -12.89 -1.42 14.24
N ASP A 36 -11.72 -0.78 14.34
CA ASP A 36 -11.58 0.66 14.55
C ASP A 36 -10.58 1.22 13.53
N VAL A 37 -10.56 2.54 13.38
CA VAL A 37 -9.61 3.24 12.51
C VAL A 37 -8.70 4.11 13.34
N ALA A 38 -7.40 4.05 13.08
CA ALA A 38 -6.40 4.92 13.67
C ALA A 38 -5.65 5.67 12.56
N PHE A 39 -5.26 6.91 12.84
CA PHE A 39 -4.53 7.77 11.91
C PHE A 39 -3.13 8.08 12.45
N LEU A 40 -2.10 7.86 11.64
CA LEU A 40 -0.71 8.14 12.04
C LEU A 40 -0.43 9.64 12.28
N GLU A 41 -1.22 10.53 11.67
CA GLU A 41 -1.05 11.98 11.79
C GLU A 41 -2.16 12.69 12.61
N SER A 42 -2.99 11.94 13.34
CA SER A 42 -4.04 12.50 14.20
C SER A 42 -3.63 12.44 15.67
N GLU A 43 -3.90 13.50 16.43
CA GLU A 43 -3.72 13.51 17.89
C GLU A 43 -4.93 12.88 18.60
N GLU A 44 -6.15 13.14 18.11
CA GLU A 44 -7.39 12.68 18.75
C GLU A 44 -7.67 11.19 18.48
N GLN A 45 -7.29 10.70 17.30
CA GLN A 45 -7.50 9.32 16.85
C GLN A 45 -6.16 8.70 16.47
N SER A 46 -5.15 8.95 17.34
CA SER A 46 -3.83 8.37 17.18
C SER A 46 -3.86 6.87 17.40
N LEU A 47 -2.85 6.18 16.91
CA LEU A 47 -2.74 4.74 17.08
C LEU A 47 -2.68 4.35 18.58
N ASP A 48 -1.94 5.11 19.40
CA ASP A 48 -1.87 4.89 20.86
C ASP A 48 -3.25 5.03 21.53
N THR A 49 -3.98 6.11 21.20
CA THR A 49 -5.33 6.35 21.77
C THR A 49 -6.30 5.22 21.42
N VAL A 50 -6.27 4.74 20.19
CA VAL A 50 -7.15 3.64 19.73
C VAL A 50 -6.75 2.31 20.37
N ILE A 51 -5.45 2.03 20.51
CA ILE A 51 -4.95 0.82 21.19
C ILE A 51 -5.38 0.83 22.67
N GLU A 52 -5.15 1.94 23.39
CA GLU A 52 -5.54 2.08 24.79
C GLU A 52 -7.03 1.83 24.99
N ALA A 53 -7.89 2.49 24.20
CA ALA A 53 -9.35 2.29 24.24
C ALA A 53 -9.74 0.84 23.93
N THR A 54 -9.06 0.18 22.99
CA THR A 54 -9.31 -1.22 22.62
C THR A 54 -8.98 -2.16 23.79
N VAL A 55 -7.87 -1.94 24.46
CA VAL A 55 -7.46 -2.73 25.63
C VAL A 55 -8.42 -2.51 26.82
N GLU A 56 -8.83 -1.27 27.10
CA GLU A 56 -9.82 -0.94 28.13
C GLU A 56 -11.20 -1.59 27.89
N GLN A 57 -11.59 -1.78 26.62
CA GLN A 57 -12.79 -2.53 26.26
C GLN A 57 -12.67 -4.04 26.44
N GLY A 58 -11.50 -4.55 26.83
CA GLY A 58 -11.26 -5.95 27.18
C GLY A 58 -10.93 -6.86 25.99
N TYR A 59 -10.49 -6.30 24.86
CA TYR A 59 -9.99 -7.09 23.74
C TYR A 59 -8.63 -7.73 24.11
N GLN A 60 -8.48 -9.00 23.79
CA GLN A 60 -7.26 -9.78 24.07
C GLN A 60 -6.44 -10.09 22.83
N ALA A 61 -6.97 -9.74 21.66
CA ALA A 61 -6.30 -9.95 20.40
C ALA A 61 -6.56 -8.75 19.47
N VAL A 62 -5.49 -8.17 18.96
CA VAL A 62 -5.53 -6.99 18.09
C VAL A 62 -4.74 -7.25 16.82
N ASN A 63 -5.42 -7.16 15.67
CA ASN A 63 -4.76 -7.16 14.37
C ASN A 63 -4.49 -5.72 13.95
N LEU A 64 -3.23 -5.39 13.73
CA LEU A 64 -2.81 -4.10 13.19
C LEU A 64 -2.75 -4.22 11.68
N MET A 65 -3.67 -3.54 10.99
CA MET A 65 -3.82 -3.60 9.52
C MET A 65 -3.41 -2.27 8.89
N PRO A 66 -2.14 -2.08 8.51
CA PRO A 66 -1.69 -0.84 7.90
C PRO A 66 -2.18 -0.73 6.46
N LEU A 67 -2.83 0.37 6.12
CA LEU A 67 -3.15 0.75 4.74
C LEU A 67 -1.91 1.37 4.09
N LEU A 68 -0.87 0.57 3.93
CA LEU A 68 0.40 0.92 3.29
C LEU A 68 0.66 -0.03 2.13
N LEU A 69 1.23 0.49 1.04
CA LEU A 69 1.59 -0.34 -0.11
C LEU A 69 2.90 -1.10 0.11
N PHE A 70 3.86 -0.51 0.82
CA PHE A 70 5.17 -1.12 1.08
C PHE A 70 5.62 -0.91 2.52
N THR A 71 6.55 -1.75 2.97
CA THR A 71 7.27 -1.57 4.23
C THR A 71 8.27 -0.42 4.07
N ALA A 72 8.15 0.59 4.92
CA ALA A 72 9.07 1.71 5.00
C ALA A 72 8.99 2.34 6.40
N SER A 73 9.39 3.62 6.56
CA SER A 73 9.43 4.31 7.84
C SER A 73 8.15 4.17 8.66
N HIS A 74 6.99 4.44 8.07
CA HIS A 74 5.70 4.31 8.79
C HIS A 74 5.41 2.90 9.28
N TYR A 75 5.76 1.87 8.48
CA TYR A 75 5.57 0.49 8.88
C TYR A 75 6.49 0.09 10.04
N TYR A 76 7.77 0.42 9.95
CA TYR A 76 8.76 0.02 10.94
C TYR A 76 8.75 0.92 12.18
N GLU A 77 8.87 2.23 12.00
CA GLU A 77 9.09 3.20 13.08
C GLU A 77 7.79 3.55 13.81
N ASP A 78 6.70 3.79 13.07
CA ASP A 78 5.45 4.24 13.67
C ASP A 78 4.53 3.09 14.11
N ILE A 79 4.69 1.87 13.55
CA ILE A 79 3.81 0.74 13.86
C ILE A 79 4.58 -0.41 14.52
N ALA A 80 5.56 -1.02 13.84
CA ALA A 80 6.23 -2.22 14.34
C ALA A 80 7.03 -1.96 15.62
N ASP A 81 7.72 -0.83 15.73
CA ASP A 81 8.44 -0.46 16.94
C ASP A 81 7.48 -0.11 18.09
N GLN A 82 6.38 0.58 17.81
CA GLN A 82 5.35 0.84 18.83
C GLN A 82 4.63 -0.45 19.26
N MET A 83 4.40 -1.39 18.36
CA MET A 83 3.81 -2.69 18.71
C MET A 83 4.65 -3.43 19.79
N LYS A 84 5.97 -3.31 19.76
CA LYS A 84 6.84 -3.88 20.82
C LYS A 84 6.53 -3.23 22.17
N VAL A 85 6.37 -1.91 22.20
CA VAL A 85 6.04 -1.17 23.43
C VAL A 85 4.67 -1.60 23.96
N TRP A 86 3.64 -1.68 23.09
CA TRP A 86 2.31 -2.14 23.52
C TRP A 86 2.32 -3.61 23.98
N THR A 87 3.11 -4.47 23.36
CA THR A 87 3.24 -5.88 23.78
C THR A 87 3.84 -6.00 25.18
N GLU A 88 4.80 -5.14 25.52
CA GLU A 88 5.37 -5.08 26.87
C GLU A 88 4.39 -4.47 27.88
N GLN A 89 3.69 -3.39 27.49
CA GLN A 89 2.75 -2.68 28.37
C GLN A 89 1.47 -3.47 28.63
N TYR A 90 0.96 -4.19 27.63
CA TYR A 90 -0.29 -4.95 27.66
C TYR A 90 -0.03 -6.45 27.43
N SER A 91 0.75 -7.07 28.33
CA SER A 91 1.19 -8.47 28.20
C SER A 91 0.06 -9.50 28.08
N GLN A 92 -1.18 -9.14 28.44
CA GLN A 92 -2.37 -9.97 28.29
C GLN A 92 -3.01 -9.85 26.88
N VAL A 93 -2.53 -8.93 26.02
CA VAL A 93 -3.07 -8.70 24.69
C VAL A 93 -2.07 -9.20 23.64
N HIS A 94 -2.55 -10.01 22.72
CA HIS A 94 -1.78 -10.46 21.58
C HIS A 94 -1.93 -9.50 20.40
N PHE A 95 -0.85 -8.88 19.98
CA PHE A 95 -0.79 -8.02 18.80
C PHE A 95 -0.22 -8.78 17.61
N GLU A 96 -0.84 -8.62 16.44
CA GLU A 96 -0.37 -9.17 15.17
C GLU A 96 -0.34 -8.07 14.13
N LEU A 97 0.79 -7.89 13.44
CA LEU A 97 0.96 -6.87 12.42
C LEU A 97 0.85 -7.49 11.03
N ALA A 98 -0.15 -7.05 10.27
CA ALA A 98 -0.34 -7.49 8.89
C ALA A 98 0.75 -6.93 7.96
N GLU A 99 1.12 -7.72 6.96
CA GLU A 99 2.00 -7.26 5.90
C GLU A 99 1.33 -6.17 5.03
N PRO A 100 2.13 -5.30 4.36
CA PRO A 100 1.61 -4.27 3.48
C PRO A 100 0.81 -4.83 2.30
N LEU A 101 -0.03 -3.98 1.72
CA LEU A 101 -0.95 -4.38 0.65
C LEU A 101 -0.23 -4.60 -0.69
N GLY A 102 0.80 -3.80 -0.99
CA GLY A 102 1.46 -3.77 -2.30
C GLY A 102 2.26 -5.05 -2.63
N THR A 103 2.59 -5.86 -1.62
CA THR A 103 3.30 -7.14 -1.79
C THR A 103 2.36 -8.34 -1.98
N HIS A 104 1.05 -8.13 -1.93
CA HIS A 104 0.08 -9.21 -2.14
C HIS A 104 -0.01 -9.58 -3.63
N PRO A 105 -0.09 -10.90 -4.00
CA PRO A 105 -0.16 -11.33 -5.40
C PRO A 105 -1.27 -10.67 -6.23
N ALA A 106 -2.43 -10.37 -5.63
CA ALA A 106 -3.53 -9.69 -6.32
C ALA A 106 -3.15 -8.29 -6.85
N MET A 107 -2.05 -7.68 -6.41
CA MET A 107 -1.55 -6.44 -7.01
C MET A 107 -0.98 -6.65 -8.40
N ALA A 108 -0.36 -7.80 -8.69
CA ALA A 108 0.06 -8.14 -10.04
C ALA A 108 -1.17 -8.31 -10.97
N ASP A 109 -2.25 -8.91 -10.48
CA ASP A 109 -3.51 -9.00 -11.23
C ASP A 109 -4.12 -7.62 -11.49
N TRP A 110 -4.03 -6.69 -10.52
CA TRP A 110 -4.47 -5.31 -10.71
C TRP A 110 -3.65 -4.60 -11.79
N VAL A 111 -2.32 -4.73 -11.79
CA VAL A 111 -1.46 -4.18 -12.85
C VAL A 111 -1.87 -4.75 -14.21
N SER A 112 -2.08 -6.05 -14.31
CA SER A 112 -2.53 -6.71 -15.55
C SER A 112 -3.88 -6.17 -16.04
N LYS A 113 -4.82 -5.91 -15.14
CA LYS A 113 -6.09 -5.25 -15.49
C LYS A 113 -5.91 -3.83 -16.00
N GLN A 114 -4.91 -3.08 -15.50
CA GLN A 114 -4.58 -1.77 -16.07
C GLN A 114 -4.06 -1.92 -17.50
N LEU A 115 -3.17 -2.88 -17.77
CA LEU A 115 -2.65 -3.14 -19.12
C LEU A 115 -3.77 -3.49 -20.10
N VAL A 116 -4.71 -4.35 -19.71
CA VAL A 116 -5.88 -4.67 -20.55
C VAL A 116 -6.77 -3.43 -20.77
N ARG A 117 -7.02 -2.63 -19.73
CA ARG A 117 -7.83 -1.41 -19.84
C ARG A 117 -7.25 -0.39 -20.81
N TYR A 118 -5.94 -0.30 -20.88
CA TYR A 118 -5.19 0.65 -21.71
C TYR A 118 -4.53 -0.04 -22.91
N GLU A 119 -4.98 -1.22 -23.32
CA GLU A 119 -4.39 -1.97 -24.46
C GLU A 119 -4.33 -1.15 -25.76
N HIS A 120 -5.29 -0.25 -25.96
CA HIS A 120 -5.33 0.66 -27.12
C HIS A 120 -4.22 1.72 -27.13
N GLU A 121 -3.53 1.93 -26.02
CA GLU A 121 -2.35 2.79 -25.87
C GLU A 121 -1.04 2.03 -26.01
N ILE A 122 -1.07 0.71 -26.12
CA ILE A 122 0.12 -0.15 -26.08
C ILE A 122 0.39 -0.73 -27.48
N ASP A 123 1.60 -0.54 -27.96
CA ASP A 123 2.15 -1.14 -29.17
C ASP A 123 3.60 -1.59 -28.95
N ASP A 124 4.28 -2.06 -30.00
CA ASP A 124 5.64 -2.58 -29.93
C ASP A 124 6.69 -1.50 -29.56
N THR A 125 6.31 -0.22 -29.59
CA THR A 125 7.16 0.94 -29.25
C THR A 125 6.83 1.53 -27.88
N THR A 126 5.95 0.86 -27.10
CA THR A 126 5.47 1.34 -25.80
C THR A 126 6.23 0.66 -24.66
N GLY A 127 6.90 1.45 -23.82
CA GLY A 127 7.44 1.01 -22.54
C GLY A 127 6.43 1.19 -21.40
N ILE A 128 6.36 0.22 -20.49
CA ILE A 128 5.43 0.28 -19.35
C ILE A 128 6.20 0.57 -18.07
N VAL A 129 5.76 1.59 -17.33
CA VAL A 129 6.42 2.03 -16.09
C VAL A 129 5.44 1.94 -14.93
N ILE A 130 5.80 1.21 -13.87
CA ILE A 130 5.05 1.23 -12.61
C ILE A 130 5.74 2.24 -11.70
N LEU A 131 5.04 3.35 -11.41
CA LEU A 131 5.57 4.47 -10.63
C LEU A 131 4.97 4.47 -9.23
N ALA A 132 5.81 4.33 -8.20
CA ALA A 132 5.38 4.31 -6.80
C ALA A 132 6.06 5.40 -5.96
N HIS A 133 5.65 5.50 -4.69
CA HIS A 133 6.18 6.50 -3.76
C HIS A 133 7.67 6.27 -3.45
N GLY A 134 8.03 5.05 -3.05
CA GLY A 134 9.37 4.71 -2.57
C GLY A 134 9.75 5.33 -1.23
N ASN A 135 10.99 5.13 -0.80
CA ASN A 135 11.54 5.70 0.41
C ASN A 135 13.05 5.93 0.28
N ALA A 136 13.56 7.06 0.80
CA ALA A 136 14.98 7.39 0.68
C ALA A 136 15.89 6.62 1.66
N ARG A 137 15.34 6.04 2.73
CA ARG A 137 16.08 5.35 3.79
C ARG A 137 15.93 3.83 3.78
N PHE A 138 14.88 3.31 3.14
CA PHE A 138 14.54 1.89 3.10
C PHE A 138 14.53 1.40 1.66
N ASP A 139 15.16 0.28 1.40
CA ASP A 139 15.28 -0.33 0.07
C ASP A 139 14.13 -1.30 -0.24
N GLU A 140 13.38 -1.73 0.76
CA GLU A 140 12.30 -2.71 0.63
C GLU A 140 11.23 -2.29 -0.39
N PRO A 141 10.81 -1.01 -0.47
CA PRO A 141 9.90 -0.56 -1.52
C PRO A 141 10.45 -0.77 -2.93
N ASP A 142 11.73 -0.47 -3.15
CA ASP A 142 12.40 -0.67 -4.46
C ASP A 142 12.41 -2.15 -4.85
N VAL A 143 12.76 -3.03 -3.91
CA VAL A 143 12.75 -4.49 -4.12
C VAL A 143 11.34 -5.01 -4.40
N ALA A 144 10.35 -4.56 -3.63
CA ALA A 144 8.97 -5.00 -3.78
C ALA A 144 8.38 -4.55 -5.13
N LEU A 145 8.64 -3.30 -5.53
CA LEU A 145 8.17 -2.80 -6.84
C LEU A 145 8.87 -3.50 -8.01
N THR A 146 10.16 -3.80 -7.88
CA THR A 146 10.89 -4.57 -8.89
C THR A 146 10.26 -5.95 -9.07
N ARG A 147 9.97 -6.66 -7.98
CA ARG A 147 9.28 -7.95 -8.04
C ARG A 147 7.90 -7.84 -8.67
N LEU A 148 7.14 -6.79 -8.34
CA LEU A 148 5.82 -6.55 -8.94
C LEU A 148 5.95 -6.34 -10.46
N ALA A 149 6.93 -5.56 -10.92
CA ALA A 149 7.19 -5.32 -12.33
C ALA A 149 7.55 -6.60 -13.09
N GLU A 150 8.26 -7.55 -12.43
CA GLU A 150 8.64 -8.85 -12.99
C GLU A 150 7.48 -9.86 -13.03
N GLN A 151 6.41 -9.66 -12.25
CA GLN A 151 5.27 -10.59 -12.10
C GLN A 151 4.12 -10.35 -13.08
N HIS A 152 4.25 -9.49 -14.08
CA HIS A 152 3.16 -9.26 -15.03
C HIS A 152 2.89 -10.54 -15.86
N PRO A 153 1.62 -10.91 -16.08
CA PRO A 153 1.28 -12.22 -16.64
C PRO A 153 1.51 -12.36 -18.14
N ASN A 154 1.89 -11.29 -18.85
CA ASN A 154 2.14 -11.33 -20.28
C ASN A 154 3.62 -11.07 -20.59
N ASP A 155 4.30 -12.08 -21.15
CA ASP A 155 5.65 -11.95 -21.70
C ASP A 155 5.75 -10.94 -22.89
N GLN A 156 4.61 -10.34 -23.28
CA GLN A 156 4.50 -9.38 -24.38
C GLN A 156 5.04 -7.99 -24.04
N PHE A 157 5.06 -7.63 -22.74
CA PHE A 157 5.44 -6.29 -22.31
C PHE A 157 6.41 -6.35 -21.15
N GLN A 158 7.48 -5.58 -21.22
CA GLN A 158 8.37 -5.39 -20.09
C GLN A 158 7.90 -4.22 -19.24
N CYS A 159 7.65 -4.47 -17.94
CA CYS A 159 7.35 -3.44 -16.97
C CYS A 159 8.62 -2.99 -16.25
N TYR A 160 8.76 -1.69 -16.08
CA TYR A 160 9.90 -1.05 -15.44
C TYR A 160 9.50 -0.41 -14.13
N PRO A 161 10.15 -0.72 -13.00
CA PRO A 161 9.88 -0.06 -11.73
C PRO A 161 10.46 1.35 -11.72
N SER A 162 9.73 2.30 -11.15
CA SER A 162 10.17 3.67 -10.95
C SER A 162 9.61 4.24 -9.67
N MET A 163 10.35 5.11 -8.98
CA MET A 163 10.02 5.64 -7.67
C MET A 163 10.12 7.17 -7.62
N VAL A 164 9.30 7.80 -6.78
CA VAL A 164 9.48 9.23 -6.46
C VAL A 164 10.72 9.40 -5.57
N TYR A 165 10.89 8.51 -4.60
CA TYR A 165 12.04 8.47 -3.67
C TYR A 165 12.68 7.08 -3.69
N GLY A 166 13.92 6.97 -3.26
CA GLY A 166 14.65 5.68 -3.20
C GLY A 166 15.74 5.57 -4.26
N LYS A 167 16.13 4.35 -4.61
CA LYS A 167 17.19 4.08 -5.59
C LYS A 167 16.69 4.15 -7.04
N LEU A 168 15.41 3.78 -7.27
CA LEU A 168 14.79 3.75 -8.60
C LEU A 168 14.10 5.10 -8.93
N LYS A 169 14.77 6.22 -8.67
CA LYS A 169 14.18 7.55 -8.88
C LYS A 169 13.72 7.74 -10.33
N PHE A 170 12.49 8.23 -10.51
CA PHE A 170 11.91 8.44 -11.85
C PHE A 170 12.79 9.35 -12.73
N LYS A 171 13.53 10.31 -12.14
CA LYS A 171 14.46 11.16 -12.89
C LYS A 171 15.60 10.39 -13.55
N ASP A 172 16.00 9.27 -12.94
CA ASP A 172 17.10 8.43 -13.43
C ASP A 172 16.57 7.27 -14.28
N THR A 173 15.38 6.76 -13.99
CA THR A 173 14.81 5.59 -14.68
C THR A 173 14.08 5.95 -15.98
N LEU A 174 13.41 7.11 -16.05
CA LEU A 174 12.61 7.47 -17.22
C LEU A 174 13.44 7.95 -18.41
N LEU A 175 14.60 8.59 -18.18
CA LEU A 175 15.40 9.13 -19.28
C LEU A 175 15.90 8.04 -20.26
N PRO A 176 16.54 6.95 -19.81
CA PRO A 176 16.95 5.88 -20.72
C PRO A 176 15.77 5.17 -21.40
N LEU A 177 14.62 5.06 -20.71
CA LEU A 177 13.41 4.49 -21.32
C LEU A 177 12.83 5.40 -22.38
N ALA A 178 12.87 6.72 -22.19
CA ALA A 178 12.41 7.70 -23.17
C ALA A 178 13.28 7.74 -24.44
N GLU A 179 14.53 7.29 -24.37
CA GLU A 179 15.41 7.12 -25.55
C GLU A 179 15.14 5.79 -26.29
N GLN A 180 14.54 4.81 -25.59
CA GLN A 180 14.28 3.47 -26.12
C GLN A 180 12.87 3.32 -26.70
N TYR A 181 11.88 4.03 -26.16
CA TYR A 181 10.47 3.91 -26.49
C TYR A 181 9.89 5.21 -26.99
N ASP A 182 9.03 5.13 -28.01
CA ASP A 182 8.30 6.28 -28.55
C ASP A 182 7.17 6.75 -27.60
N LYS A 183 6.67 5.84 -26.76
CA LYS A 183 5.65 6.07 -25.75
C LYS A 183 5.99 5.37 -24.43
N LEU A 184 5.71 6.02 -23.31
CA LEU A 184 5.72 5.41 -21.98
C LEU A 184 4.31 5.44 -21.37
N LEU A 185 3.75 4.26 -21.09
CA LEU A 185 2.53 4.11 -20.30
C LEU A 185 2.92 4.01 -18.84
N VAL A 186 2.63 5.05 -18.05
CA VAL A 186 2.95 5.13 -16.64
C VAL A 186 1.74 4.73 -15.80
N ILE A 187 1.90 3.70 -14.97
CA ILE A 187 0.91 3.19 -14.03
C ILE A 187 1.24 3.76 -12.63
N PRO A 188 0.49 4.75 -12.12
CA PRO A 188 0.70 5.28 -10.78
C PRO A 188 0.29 4.26 -9.72
N PHE A 189 1.26 3.63 -9.06
CA PHE A 189 1.03 2.67 -7.98
C PHE A 189 0.92 3.42 -6.65
N PHE A 190 -0.23 4.08 -6.46
CA PHE A 190 -0.62 4.88 -5.30
C PHE A 190 -2.06 4.57 -4.92
N PHE A 191 -2.43 4.79 -3.66
CA PHE A 191 -3.81 4.56 -3.22
C PHE A 191 -4.83 5.41 -3.99
N TYR A 192 -4.47 6.64 -4.35
CA TYR A 192 -5.35 7.57 -5.08
C TYR A 192 -4.55 8.63 -5.85
N ASP A 193 -5.19 9.23 -6.84
CA ASP A 193 -4.66 10.35 -7.63
C ASP A 193 -4.68 11.65 -6.80
N GLY A 194 -3.73 11.78 -5.88
CA GLY A 194 -3.61 12.88 -4.94
C GLY A 194 -2.52 13.90 -5.32
N TYR A 195 -2.19 14.75 -4.34
CA TYR A 195 -1.18 15.81 -4.49
C TYR A 195 0.16 15.29 -5.00
N LEU A 196 0.66 14.18 -4.42
CA LEU A 196 1.98 13.65 -4.78
C LEU A 196 2.01 13.11 -6.21
N VAL A 197 0.97 12.37 -6.63
CA VAL A 197 0.85 11.90 -8.01
C VAL A 197 0.86 13.07 -8.98
N ASN A 198 0.03 14.08 -8.73
CA ASN A 198 -0.06 15.25 -9.59
C ASN A 198 1.23 16.10 -9.59
N LYS A 199 1.92 16.20 -8.46
CA LYS A 199 3.23 16.84 -8.36
C LYS A 199 4.26 16.09 -9.20
N THR A 200 4.30 14.76 -9.09
CA THR A 200 5.24 13.92 -9.85
C THR A 200 4.97 14.00 -11.34
N LYS A 201 3.70 13.96 -11.78
CA LYS A 201 3.31 14.15 -13.20
C LYS A 201 3.84 15.49 -13.74
N ARG A 202 3.73 16.58 -12.97
CA ARG A 202 4.29 17.89 -13.37
C ARG A 202 5.81 17.85 -13.47
N GLN A 203 6.50 17.24 -12.50
CA GLN A 203 7.96 17.10 -12.52
C GLN A 203 8.43 16.26 -13.72
N ILE A 204 7.70 15.21 -14.10
CA ILE A 204 8.00 14.42 -15.30
C ILE A 204 7.80 15.27 -16.56
N ALA A 205 6.74 16.06 -16.63
CA ALA A 205 6.52 16.97 -17.76
C ALA A 205 7.64 18.03 -17.91
N GLU A 206 8.16 18.53 -16.77
CA GLU A 206 9.29 19.47 -16.74
C GLU A 206 10.61 18.85 -17.24
N MET A 207 10.75 17.52 -17.24
CA MET A 207 11.93 16.82 -17.78
C MET A 207 12.02 16.92 -19.30
N MET A 208 10.93 17.28 -20.01
CA MET A 208 10.87 17.40 -21.46
C MET A 208 11.45 16.17 -22.18
N LEU A 209 11.04 14.98 -21.76
CA LEU A 209 11.50 13.71 -22.31
C LEU A 209 11.14 13.60 -23.81
N PRO A 210 12.01 12.99 -24.66
CA PRO A 210 11.77 12.83 -26.08
C PRO A 210 10.81 11.66 -26.40
N THR A 211 9.75 11.48 -25.62
CA THR A 211 8.77 10.40 -25.72
C THR A 211 7.41 10.89 -25.27
N GLU A 212 6.35 10.27 -25.77
CA GLU A 212 5.00 10.52 -25.30
C GLU A 212 4.79 9.86 -23.93
N ILE A 213 4.18 10.59 -22.98
CA ILE A 213 3.85 10.04 -21.63
C ILE A 213 2.34 9.94 -21.49
N VAL A 214 1.85 8.70 -21.36
CA VAL A 214 0.43 8.41 -21.06
C VAL A 214 0.33 7.87 -19.63
N TYR A 215 -0.68 8.28 -18.89
CA TYR A 215 -0.90 7.84 -17.52
C TYR A 215 -2.19 7.03 -17.40
N THR A 216 -2.13 5.90 -16.70
CA THR A 216 -3.34 5.26 -16.19
C THR A 216 -3.85 6.02 -14.95
N THR A 217 -4.98 5.61 -14.42
CA THR A 217 -5.41 6.02 -13.07
C THR A 217 -4.60 5.29 -12.00
N ALA A 218 -4.46 5.89 -10.81
CA ALA A 218 -3.95 5.21 -9.62
C ALA A 218 -4.93 4.11 -9.18
N ILE A 219 -4.65 3.44 -8.06
CA ILE A 219 -5.51 2.36 -7.52
C ILE A 219 -6.90 2.89 -7.18
N ASN A 220 -6.99 4.12 -6.67
CA ASN A 220 -8.25 4.86 -6.41
C ASN A 220 -9.29 4.03 -5.65
N PHE A 221 -8.84 3.36 -4.57
CA PHE A 221 -9.69 2.49 -3.75
C PHE A 221 -10.38 1.35 -4.55
N ASP A 222 -9.69 0.81 -5.57
CA ASP A 222 -10.18 -0.34 -6.35
C ASP A 222 -10.62 -1.48 -5.43
N PRO A 223 -11.68 -2.23 -5.77
CA PRO A 223 -12.15 -3.39 -5.00
C PRO A 223 -11.08 -4.45 -4.69
N VAL A 224 -9.97 -4.50 -5.43
CA VAL A 224 -8.81 -5.35 -5.12
C VAL A 224 -8.29 -5.11 -3.70
N LEU A 225 -8.33 -3.87 -3.21
CA LEU A 225 -7.89 -3.52 -1.85
C LEU A 225 -8.71 -4.25 -0.79
N LYS A 226 -10.05 -4.35 -0.97
CA LYS A 226 -10.91 -5.12 -0.06
C LYS A 226 -10.47 -6.58 0.01
N THR A 227 -10.25 -7.21 -1.13
CA THR A 227 -9.78 -8.60 -1.21
C THR A 227 -8.47 -8.79 -0.46
N ILE A 228 -7.50 -7.88 -0.67
CA ILE A 228 -6.19 -7.95 -0.04
C ILE A 228 -6.28 -7.72 1.48
N ILE A 229 -7.01 -6.70 1.91
CA ILE A 229 -7.18 -6.38 3.34
C ILE A 229 -7.80 -7.56 4.09
N LEU A 230 -8.87 -8.16 3.55
CA LEU A 230 -9.51 -9.32 4.17
C LEU A 230 -8.57 -10.53 4.22
N ALA A 231 -7.78 -10.77 3.18
CA ALA A 231 -6.77 -11.83 3.16
C ALA A 231 -5.67 -11.59 4.20
N ARG A 232 -5.18 -10.35 4.35
CA ARG A 232 -4.16 -9.99 5.36
C ARG A 232 -4.69 -10.17 6.79
N ILE A 233 -5.95 -9.78 7.05
CA ILE A 233 -6.60 -10.00 8.36
C ILE A 233 -6.74 -11.49 8.66
N ALA A 234 -7.14 -12.30 7.67
CA ALA A 234 -7.22 -13.75 7.83
C ALA A 234 -5.85 -14.37 8.15
N SER A 235 -4.78 -13.94 7.48
CA SER A 235 -3.41 -14.41 7.77
C SER A 235 -2.96 -14.09 9.19
N CYS A 236 -3.31 -12.90 9.74
CA CYS A 236 -3.04 -12.57 11.14
C CYS A 236 -3.77 -13.54 12.11
N GLN A 237 -4.98 -13.93 11.78
CA GLN A 237 -5.76 -14.88 12.60
C GLN A 237 -5.14 -16.27 12.59
N GLU A 238 -4.67 -16.74 11.43
CA GLU A 238 -4.00 -18.03 11.26
C GLU A 238 -2.67 -18.09 12.03
N ALA A 239 -1.83 -17.05 11.92
CA ALA A 239 -0.57 -16.95 12.64
C ALA A 239 -0.75 -17.10 14.17
N ARG A 240 -1.81 -16.48 14.71
CA ARG A 240 -2.17 -16.59 16.13
C ARG A 240 -2.57 -18.01 16.54
N HIS A 241 -3.32 -18.73 15.71
CA HIS A 241 -3.73 -20.10 16.00
C HIS A 241 -2.52 -21.05 16.06
N VAL A 242 -1.54 -20.85 15.20
CA VAL A 242 -0.29 -21.61 15.21
C VAL A 242 0.52 -21.34 16.47
N SER A 243 0.66 -20.07 16.89
CA SER A 243 1.39 -19.68 18.09
C SER A 243 0.76 -20.29 19.35
N ASN A 244 -0.56 -20.20 19.50
CA ASN A 244 -1.27 -20.77 20.66
C ASN A 244 -1.18 -22.30 20.72
N THR A 245 -1.05 -22.98 19.57
CA THR A 245 -0.90 -24.45 19.54
C THR A 245 0.53 -24.87 19.92
N ALA A 246 1.54 -24.04 19.60
CA ALA A 246 2.93 -24.30 19.95
C ALA A 246 3.24 -24.12 21.46
N GLU A 247 2.48 -23.24 22.14
CA GLU A 247 2.61 -23.02 23.60
C GLU A 247 1.94 -24.15 24.45
N LEU A 248 1.12 -24.99 23.82
CA LEU A 248 0.40 -26.10 24.48
C LEU A 248 1.12 -27.46 24.37
N VAL A 249 2.30 -27.53 23.73
CA VAL A 249 3.15 -28.70 23.55
C VAL A 249 4.46 -28.54 24.32
#